data_e111a199d7f36df33aa84baa3a352050
#
_entry.id   e111a199d7f36df33aa84baa3a352050
#
_cell.length_a   1.000
_cell.length_b   1.000
_cell.length_c   1.000
_cell.angle_alpha   90.00
_cell.angle_beta   90.00
_cell.angle_gamma   90.00
#
_symmetry.space_group_name_H-M   'P 1'
#
loop_
_entity.id
_entity.type
_entity.pdbx_description
1 polymer ?
#
loop_
_entity_poly.entity_id
_entity_poly.type
_entity_poly.pdbx_seq_one_letter_code
_entity_poly.pdbx_strand_id
1 'polypeptide(L)'
;MTRFWQRKHEVLVGFYRFAIARGYALDVPLPHRVPKPAQAFVPYIYSHDELRRLLKATAACDNPHSSIESDTCRTLIVLLYGAGLRISEALALTLADVDLSGAMLFIHTSKFYKTRLVPLGPDLTRALKAYATRRAMQYPSGPEGPFFVSRTGGPLTRRAAEHTFRRLRLRAGVLRHDGARYQPRLHDLRHAFSVHRLLSWYRQGADVQRLLPQLATYLGHVHLAATQRYLTMTPELLQEACQRFERYAGEVARG
;
A
#
# COMPACT_ATOMS: atom_id res chain seq x y z
N MET A 1 -3.33 -24.90 2.41
CA MET A 1 -4.18 -24.29 3.47
C MET A 1 -4.08 -22.80 3.44
N THR A 2 -5.18 -22.02 3.64
CA THR A 2 -5.13 -20.56 3.65
C THR A 2 -4.77 -20.06 5.05
N ARG A 3 -4.09 -18.88 5.15
CA ARG A 3 -3.85 -18.20 6.45
C ARG A 3 -5.14 -17.95 7.25
N PHE A 4 -6.25 -17.77 6.57
CA PHE A 4 -7.55 -17.58 7.19
C PHE A 4 -8.02 -18.82 7.95
N TRP A 5 -7.85 -20.00 7.35
CA TRP A 5 -8.17 -21.26 8.02
C TRP A 5 -7.27 -21.50 9.24
N GLN A 6 -5.95 -21.27 9.09
CA GLN A 6 -5.01 -21.38 10.19
C GLN A 6 -5.41 -20.50 11.38
N ARG A 7 -5.77 -19.24 11.11
CA ARG A 7 -6.20 -18.30 12.15
C ARG A 7 -7.49 -18.75 12.83
N LYS A 8 -8.46 -19.28 12.07
CA LYS A 8 -9.66 -19.90 12.66
C LYS A 8 -9.32 -21.08 13.57
N HIS A 9 -8.43 -21.96 13.12
CA HIS A 9 -7.99 -23.09 13.91
C HIS A 9 -7.31 -22.65 15.20
N GLU A 10 -6.39 -21.70 15.17
CA GLU A 10 -5.72 -21.13 16.35
C GLU A 10 -6.73 -20.54 17.35
N VAL A 11 -7.73 -19.78 16.88
CA VAL A 11 -8.79 -19.21 17.73
C VAL A 11 -9.63 -20.32 18.36
N LEU A 12 -10.04 -21.32 17.57
CA LEU A 12 -10.84 -22.45 18.09
C LEU A 12 -10.06 -23.28 19.09
N VAL A 13 -8.77 -23.57 18.87
CA VAL A 13 -7.91 -24.26 19.85
C VAL A 13 -7.85 -23.45 21.16
N GLY A 14 -7.68 -22.12 21.07
CA GLY A 14 -7.70 -21.24 22.25
C GLY A 14 -9.02 -21.30 23.01
N PHE A 15 -10.13 -21.29 22.28
CA PHE A 15 -11.48 -21.42 22.87
C PHE A 15 -11.67 -22.77 23.60
N TYR A 16 -11.32 -23.89 22.94
CA TYR A 16 -11.47 -25.21 23.56
C TYR A 16 -10.56 -25.39 24.78
N ARG A 17 -9.33 -24.86 24.75
CA ARG A 17 -8.45 -24.87 25.94
C ARG A 17 -9.06 -24.12 27.10
N PHE A 18 -9.69 -22.97 26.85
CA PHE A 18 -10.45 -22.25 27.87
C PHE A 18 -11.66 -23.06 28.36
N ALA A 19 -12.43 -23.68 27.47
CA ALA A 19 -13.59 -24.50 27.81
C ALA A 19 -13.20 -25.73 28.66
N ILE A 20 -12.10 -26.40 28.34
CA ILE A 20 -11.56 -27.50 29.14
C ILE A 20 -11.15 -27.03 30.54
N ALA A 21 -10.46 -25.90 30.66
CA ALA A 21 -10.05 -25.33 31.93
C ALA A 21 -11.24 -24.95 32.84
N ARG A 22 -12.42 -24.77 32.25
CA ARG A 22 -13.68 -24.48 32.97
C ARG A 22 -14.62 -25.69 33.13
N GLY A 23 -14.19 -26.87 32.67
CA GLY A 23 -15.00 -28.08 32.70
C GLY A 23 -16.14 -28.13 31.68
N TYR A 24 -16.19 -27.23 30.70
CA TYR A 24 -17.23 -27.16 29.67
C TYR A 24 -16.97 -28.09 28.47
N ALA A 25 -15.76 -28.62 28.33
CA ALA A 25 -15.38 -29.58 27.30
C ALA A 25 -14.34 -30.55 27.85
N LEU A 26 -14.31 -31.77 27.32
CA LEU A 26 -13.37 -32.82 27.74
C LEU A 26 -12.08 -32.78 26.91
N ASP A 27 -12.17 -32.43 25.65
CA ASP A 27 -11.04 -32.37 24.72
C ASP A 27 -11.19 -31.26 23.66
N VAL A 28 -10.19 -31.18 22.78
CA VAL A 28 -10.22 -30.24 21.63
C VAL A 28 -10.65 -31.04 20.38
N PRO A 29 -11.91 -30.95 19.91
CA PRO A 29 -12.44 -31.71 18.79
C PRO A 29 -11.97 -31.15 17.44
N LEU A 30 -10.69 -30.84 17.30
CA LEU A 30 -10.07 -30.28 16.10
C LEU A 30 -8.94 -31.21 15.62
N PRO A 31 -8.65 -31.22 14.31
CA PRO A 31 -7.57 -32.04 13.77
C PRO A 31 -6.23 -31.71 14.43
N HIS A 32 -5.55 -32.70 14.98
CA HIS A 32 -4.21 -32.52 15.57
C HIS A 32 -3.14 -32.16 14.53
N ARG A 33 -3.28 -32.67 13.30
CA ARG A 33 -2.38 -32.31 12.19
C ARG A 33 -2.90 -31.07 11.46
N VAL A 34 -2.27 -29.96 11.73
CA VAL A 34 -2.47 -28.73 10.97
C VAL A 34 -1.55 -28.79 9.74
N PRO A 35 -2.08 -28.74 8.51
CA PRO A 35 -1.23 -28.67 7.32
C PRO A 35 -0.31 -27.46 7.39
N LYS A 36 0.92 -27.59 6.85
CA LYS A 36 1.90 -26.50 6.85
C LYS A 36 1.27 -25.19 6.36
N PRO A 37 1.54 -24.06 7.02
CA PRO A 37 1.02 -22.78 6.59
C PRO A 37 1.43 -22.49 5.15
N ALA A 38 0.55 -21.86 4.40
CA ALA A 38 0.89 -21.38 3.06
C ALA A 38 2.11 -20.47 3.15
N GLN A 39 2.96 -20.53 2.12
CA GLN A 39 4.15 -19.68 1.98
C GLN A 39 3.85 -18.23 2.44
N ALA A 40 4.72 -17.68 3.25
CA ALA A 40 4.55 -16.31 3.75
C ALA A 40 4.40 -15.35 2.56
N PHE A 41 3.43 -14.44 2.69
CA PHE A 41 3.27 -13.42 1.67
C PHE A 41 4.49 -12.49 1.65
N VAL A 42 5.16 -12.44 0.49
CA VAL A 42 6.25 -11.53 0.19
C VAL A 42 5.70 -10.43 -0.73
N PRO A 43 5.62 -9.17 -0.28
CA PRO A 43 5.20 -8.07 -1.14
C PRO A 43 6.19 -7.88 -2.28
N TYR A 44 5.70 -7.29 -3.38
CA TYR A 44 6.56 -6.85 -4.47
C TYR A 44 6.97 -5.40 -4.24
N ILE A 45 8.27 -5.11 -4.39
CA ILE A 45 8.78 -3.75 -4.31
C ILE A 45 9.13 -3.30 -5.72
N TYR A 46 8.32 -2.38 -6.25
CA TYR A 46 8.53 -1.82 -7.58
C TYR A 46 9.82 -1.00 -7.63
N SER A 47 10.66 -1.22 -8.62
CA SER A 47 11.76 -0.30 -8.91
C SER A 47 11.23 1.01 -9.51
N HIS A 48 12.03 2.08 -9.46
CA HIS A 48 11.66 3.35 -10.09
C HIS A 48 11.48 3.23 -11.61
N ASP A 49 12.23 2.34 -12.26
CA ASP A 49 12.08 2.08 -13.69
C ASP A 49 10.77 1.37 -14.01
N GLU A 50 10.39 0.38 -13.22
CA GLU A 50 9.10 -0.29 -13.35
C GLU A 50 7.94 0.67 -13.14
N LEU A 51 8.05 1.58 -12.17
CA LEU A 51 7.05 2.63 -11.96
C LEU A 51 6.93 3.55 -13.18
N ARG A 52 8.06 3.96 -13.79
CA ARG A 52 8.05 4.75 -15.03
C ARG A 52 7.38 3.99 -16.17
N ARG A 53 7.70 2.70 -16.35
CA ARG A 53 7.08 1.85 -17.38
C ARG A 53 5.58 1.67 -17.15
N LEU A 54 5.15 1.47 -15.91
CA LEU A 54 3.73 1.42 -15.54
C LEU A 54 3.00 2.73 -15.89
N LEU A 55 3.58 3.88 -15.53
CA LEU A 55 3.01 5.19 -15.84
C LEU A 55 2.96 5.45 -17.35
N LYS A 56 3.97 5.03 -18.12
CA LYS A 56 3.94 5.11 -19.58
C LYS A 56 2.86 4.22 -20.19
N ALA A 57 2.66 3.04 -19.63
CA ALA A 57 1.66 2.10 -20.10
C ALA A 57 0.21 2.60 -19.93
N THR A 58 -0.05 3.60 -19.06
CA THR A 58 -1.41 4.13 -18.85
C THR A 58 -2.03 4.74 -20.10
N ALA A 59 -1.24 5.20 -21.07
CA ALA A 59 -1.73 5.65 -22.38
C ALA A 59 -2.60 4.58 -23.10
N ALA A 60 -2.42 3.30 -22.78
CA ALA A 60 -3.27 2.24 -23.32
C ALA A 60 -4.72 2.26 -22.80
N CYS A 61 -5.01 3.07 -21.79
CA CYS A 61 -6.37 3.30 -21.28
C CYS A 61 -7.17 4.31 -22.12
N ASP A 62 -6.56 4.99 -23.09
CA ASP A 62 -7.28 5.92 -24.01
C ASP A 62 -8.16 5.17 -25.02
N ASN A 63 -8.15 3.87 -24.95
CA ASN A 63 -9.05 3.00 -25.72
C ASN A 63 -10.50 3.15 -25.19
N PRO A 64 -11.52 3.35 -26.08
CA PRO A 64 -12.95 3.46 -25.71
C PRO A 64 -13.50 2.27 -24.90
N HIS A 65 -12.92 1.08 -25.06
CA HIS A 65 -13.31 -0.13 -24.31
C HIS A 65 -12.70 -0.19 -22.90
N SER A 66 -11.86 0.76 -22.50
CA SER A 66 -11.34 0.85 -21.15
C SER A 66 -12.38 1.48 -20.22
N SER A 67 -12.65 0.85 -19.09
CA SER A 67 -13.56 1.40 -18.06
C SER A 67 -12.94 2.59 -17.30
N ILE A 68 -11.65 2.83 -17.47
CA ILE A 68 -10.88 3.89 -16.79
C ILE A 68 -10.09 4.64 -17.86
N GLU A 69 -10.09 5.96 -17.77
CA GLU A 69 -9.28 6.82 -18.63
C GLU A 69 -7.80 6.82 -18.20
N SER A 70 -6.93 7.14 -19.14
CA SER A 70 -5.48 7.17 -18.92
C SER A 70 -5.09 8.08 -17.75
N ASP A 71 -5.65 9.29 -17.71
CA ASP A 71 -5.40 10.26 -16.64
C ASP A 71 -5.86 9.78 -15.26
N THR A 72 -7.05 9.18 -15.18
CA THR A 72 -7.57 8.58 -13.94
C THR A 72 -6.66 7.46 -13.47
N CYS A 73 -6.27 6.56 -14.38
CA CYS A 73 -5.40 5.44 -14.06
C CYS A 73 -4.00 5.90 -13.63
N ARG A 74 -3.41 6.84 -14.38
CA ARG A 74 -2.11 7.43 -14.08
C ARG A 74 -2.11 8.11 -12.71
N THR A 75 -3.11 8.95 -12.45
CA THR A 75 -3.21 9.70 -11.19
C THR A 75 -3.44 8.77 -10.01
N LEU A 76 -4.24 7.72 -10.17
CA LEU A 76 -4.42 6.70 -9.13
C LEU A 76 -3.10 5.99 -8.78
N ILE A 77 -2.31 5.57 -9.77
CA ILE A 77 -1.00 4.93 -9.54
C ILE A 77 -0.05 5.92 -8.83
N VAL A 78 0.00 7.17 -9.29
CA VAL A 78 0.84 8.23 -8.70
C VAL A 78 0.42 8.48 -7.25
N LEU A 79 -0.87 8.55 -6.95
CA LEU A 79 -1.37 8.74 -5.59
C LEU A 79 -1.05 7.55 -4.68
N LEU A 80 -1.31 6.32 -5.13
CA LEU A 80 -1.05 5.12 -4.34
C LEU A 80 0.42 4.96 -4.00
N TYR A 81 1.32 5.27 -4.95
CA TYR A 81 2.75 5.26 -4.71
C TYR A 81 3.22 6.51 -3.95
N GLY A 82 2.80 7.72 -4.33
CA GLY A 82 3.30 8.96 -3.77
C GLY A 82 2.86 9.25 -2.34
N ALA A 83 1.63 8.81 -1.97
CA ALA A 83 1.07 8.96 -0.62
C ALA A 83 0.95 7.64 0.15
N GLY A 84 1.30 6.51 -0.44
CA GLY A 84 1.25 5.22 0.23
C GLY A 84 -0.16 4.81 0.71
N LEU A 85 -1.23 5.30 0.08
CA LEU A 85 -2.61 4.99 0.48
C LEU A 85 -2.99 3.54 0.22
N ARG A 86 -3.96 3.03 0.98
CA ARG A 86 -4.68 1.80 0.59
C ARG A 86 -5.57 2.09 -0.60
N ILE A 87 -5.73 1.12 -1.50
CA ILE A 87 -6.63 1.30 -2.67
C ILE A 87 -8.05 1.69 -2.25
N SER A 88 -8.58 1.11 -1.17
CA SER A 88 -9.90 1.45 -0.65
C SER A 88 -9.98 2.89 -0.13
N GLU A 89 -8.92 3.42 0.46
CA GLU A 89 -8.84 4.80 0.92
C GLU A 89 -8.82 5.77 -0.28
N ALA A 90 -7.98 5.48 -1.28
CA ALA A 90 -7.90 6.31 -2.48
C ALA A 90 -9.22 6.35 -3.27
N LEU A 91 -9.91 5.21 -3.39
CA LEU A 91 -11.19 5.14 -4.12
C LEU A 91 -12.39 5.69 -3.35
N ALA A 92 -12.26 5.85 -2.02
CA ALA A 92 -13.29 6.47 -1.19
C ALA A 92 -13.16 8.00 -1.09
N LEU A 93 -12.09 8.61 -1.64
CA LEU A 93 -11.93 10.05 -1.62
C LEU A 93 -13.05 10.75 -2.38
N THR A 94 -13.63 11.75 -1.75
CA THR A 94 -14.50 12.75 -2.36
C THR A 94 -13.70 13.98 -2.81
N LEU A 95 -14.33 14.89 -3.52
CA LEU A 95 -13.69 16.17 -3.88
C LEU A 95 -13.41 17.01 -2.63
N ALA A 96 -14.27 16.96 -1.61
CA ALA A 96 -14.07 17.64 -0.33
C ALA A 96 -12.88 17.11 0.46
N ASP A 97 -12.51 15.84 0.27
CA ASP A 97 -11.39 15.20 0.97
C ASP A 97 -10.02 15.60 0.43
N VAL A 98 -9.96 16.29 -0.71
CA VAL A 98 -8.72 16.62 -1.40
C VAL A 98 -8.49 18.12 -1.36
N ASP A 99 -7.86 18.62 -0.31
CA ASP A 99 -7.44 20.02 -0.20
C ASP A 99 -6.13 20.23 -0.97
N LEU A 100 -6.26 20.71 -2.21
CA LEU A 100 -5.12 21.01 -3.09
C LEU A 100 -4.45 22.34 -2.77
N SER A 101 -5.11 23.21 -2.02
CA SER A 101 -4.55 24.50 -1.56
C SER A 101 -3.68 24.29 -0.32
N GLY A 102 -4.18 23.53 0.65
CA GLY A 102 -3.45 23.14 1.84
C GLY A 102 -2.50 21.95 1.63
N ALA A 103 -2.45 21.38 0.41
CA ALA A 103 -1.66 20.17 0.07
C ALA A 103 -1.91 19.01 1.05
N MET A 104 -3.18 18.69 1.29
CA MET A 104 -3.60 17.72 2.31
C MET A 104 -4.71 16.80 1.78
N LEU A 105 -4.71 15.53 2.24
CA LEU A 105 -5.84 14.61 2.09
C LEU A 105 -6.46 14.30 3.44
N PHE A 106 -7.78 14.27 3.46
CA PHE A 106 -8.57 13.82 4.61
C PHE A 106 -8.95 12.36 4.37
N ILE A 107 -8.40 11.43 5.14
CA ILE A 107 -8.72 10.00 5.02
C ILE A 107 -9.69 9.65 6.14
N HIS A 108 -10.96 9.55 5.78
CA HIS A 108 -12.02 9.14 6.69
C HIS A 108 -12.06 7.62 6.87
N THR A 109 -12.58 7.18 8.01
CA THR A 109 -12.93 5.78 8.30
C THR A 109 -11.92 4.74 7.81
N SER A 110 -10.63 4.94 8.13
CA SER A 110 -9.66 3.86 7.99
C SER A 110 -10.07 2.67 8.89
N LYS A 111 -9.42 1.53 8.71
CA LYS A 111 -9.63 0.36 9.60
C LYS A 111 -9.58 0.82 11.07
N PHE A 112 -10.65 0.57 11.85
CA PHE A 112 -10.90 1.04 13.24
C PHE A 112 -11.42 2.48 13.37
N TYR A 113 -12.13 3.02 12.36
CA TYR A 113 -12.83 4.34 12.42
C TYR A 113 -11.91 5.53 12.71
N LYS A 114 -10.62 5.43 12.41
CA LYS A 114 -9.66 6.53 12.63
C LYS A 114 -9.54 7.40 11.38
N THR A 115 -9.84 8.66 11.51
CA THR A 115 -9.52 9.70 10.50
C THR A 115 -8.05 10.10 10.63
N ARG A 116 -7.38 10.35 9.50
CA ARG A 116 -6.04 10.92 9.48
C ARG A 116 -5.84 11.90 8.34
N LEU A 117 -4.97 12.85 8.57
CA LEU A 117 -4.47 13.76 7.56
C LEU A 117 -3.23 13.16 6.87
N VAL A 118 -3.15 13.33 5.56
CA VAL A 118 -2.01 12.88 4.75
C VAL A 118 -1.48 14.07 3.98
N PRO A 119 -0.35 14.67 4.41
CA PRO A 119 0.27 15.77 3.69
C PRO A 119 0.83 15.30 2.35
N LEU A 120 0.71 16.15 1.34
CA LEU A 120 1.13 15.90 -0.04
C LEU A 120 2.42 16.68 -0.35
N GLY A 121 3.34 16.01 -1.03
CA GLY A 121 4.49 16.70 -1.62
C GLY A 121 4.11 17.53 -2.85
N PRO A 122 4.93 18.53 -3.23
CA PRO A 122 4.61 19.49 -4.30
C PRO A 122 4.27 18.82 -5.64
N ASP A 123 5.02 17.80 -6.04
CA ASP A 123 4.82 17.10 -7.31
C ASP A 123 3.53 16.28 -7.34
N LEU A 124 3.19 15.63 -6.20
CA LEU A 124 1.93 14.91 -6.07
C LEU A 124 0.75 15.87 -6.08
N THR A 125 0.84 16.99 -5.35
CA THR A 125 -0.18 18.05 -5.36
C THR A 125 -0.42 18.59 -6.77
N ARG A 126 0.65 18.85 -7.54
CA ARG A 126 0.56 19.29 -8.93
C ARG A 126 -0.15 18.25 -9.82
N ALA A 127 0.19 16.97 -9.67
CA ALA A 127 -0.44 15.88 -10.42
C ALA A 127 -1.95 15.76 -10.09
N LEU A 128 -2.32 15.84 -8.81
CA LEU A 128 -3.71 15.78 -8.38
C LEU A 128 -4.49 17.01 -8.86
N LYS A 129 -3.90 18.22 -8.82
CA LYS A 129 -4.52 19.45 -9.32
C LYS A 129 -4.82 19.38 -10.81
N ALA A 130 -3.85 18.90 -11.61
CA ALA A 130 -4.05 18.71 -13.04
C ALA A 130 -5.18 17.72 -13.34
N TYR A 131 -5.25 16.61 -12.61
CA TYR A 131 -6.35 15.66 -12.72
C TYR A 131 -7.69 16.27 -12.30
N ALA A 132 -7.76 16.93 -11.15
CA ALA A 132 -8.99 17.54 -10.64
C ALA A 132 -9.58 18.57 -11.62
N THR A 133 -8.73 19.39 -12.25
CA THR A 133 -9.15 20.36 -13.27
C THR A 133 -9.79 19.67 -14.49
N ARG A 134 -9.12 18.66 -15.06
CA ARG A 134 -9.69 17.91 -16.21
C ARG A 134 -10.95 17.15 -15.84
N ARG A 135 -10.94 16.52 -14.68
CA ARG A 135 -12.11 15.78 -14.15
C ARG A 135 -13.31 16.71 -13.97
N ALA A 136 -13.12 17.95 -13.46
CA ALA A 136 -14.18 18.91 -13.26
C ALA A 136 -14.82 19.36 -14.57
N MET A 137 -14.04 19.48 -15.64
CA MET A 137 -14.55 19.82 -16.99
C MET A 137 -15.38 18.68 -17.60
N GLN A 138 -14.97 17.44 -17.37
CA GLN A 138 -15.56 16.27 -18.02
C GLN A 138 -16.70 15.64 -17.21
N TYR A 139 -16.58 15.68 -15.89
CA TYR A 139 -17.52 15.05 -14.94
C TYR A 139 -17.82 16.03 -13.79
N PRO A 140 -18.52 17.14 -14.03
CA PRO A 140 -18.84 18.09 -12.97
C PRO A 140 -19.68 17.45 -11.87
N SER A 141 -19.34 17.69 -10.62
CA SER A 141 -20.09 17.21 -9.45
C SER A 141 -19.79 18.09 -8.22
N GLY A 142 -20.67 18.02 -7.22
CA GLY A 142 -20.49 18.72 -5.94
C GLY A 142 -19.38 18.11 -5.08
N PRO A 143 -19.11 18.71 -3.91
CA PRO A 143 -18.02 18.32 -3.00
C PRO A 143 -18.02 16.85 -2.58
N GLU A 144 -19.19 16.25 -2.43
CA GLU A 144 -19.39 14.84 -2.05
C GLU A 144 -19.19 13.88 -3.22
N GLY A 145 -18.97 14.40 -4.44
CA GLY A 145 -18.71 13.57 -5.61
C GLY A 145 -17.38 12.82 -5.49
N PRO A 146 -17.25 11.61 -6.08
CA PRO A 146 -16.04 10.81 -5.99
C PRO A 146 -14.87 11.53 -6.66
N PHE A 147 -13.70 11.55 -6.03
CA PHE A 147 -12.51 12.13 -6.63
C PHE A 147 -12.08 11.32 -7.87
N PHE A 148 -12.03 10.00 -7.78
CA PHE A 148 -11.74 9.12 -8.91
C PHE A 148 -13.02 8.59 -9.55
N VAL A 149 -13.16 8.84 -10.84
CA VAL A 149 -14.33 8.43 -11.63
C VAL A 149 -13.96 7.40 -12.70
N SER A 150 -14.94 6.58 -13.05
CA SER A 150 -14.89 5.72 -14.23
C SER A 150 -15.12 6.56 -15.50
N ARG A 151 -14.95 5.97 -16.68
CA ARG A 151 -15.27 6.61 -17.98
C ARG A 151 -16.74 7.01 -18.13
N THR A 152 -17.62 6.47 -17.32
CA THR A 152 -19.04 6.84 -17.30
C THR A 152 -19.39 7.90 -16.26
N GLY A 153 -18.39 8.48 -15.58
CA GLY A 153 -18.58 9.51 -14.54
C GLY A 153 -18.96 8.98 -13.17
N GLY A 154 -19.29 7.69 -13.03
CA GLY A 154 -19.58 7.08 -11.73
C GLY A 154 -18.32 6.77 -10.91
N PRO A 155 -18.47 6.40 -9.62
CA PRO A 155 -17.35 6.07 -8.76
C PRO A 155 -16.47 4.96 -9.35
N LEU A 156 -15.14 5.12 -9.26
CA LEU A 156 -14.22 4.08 -9.72
C LEU A 156 -14.23 2.89 -8.75
N THR A 157 -14.62 1.72 -9.25
CA THR A 157 -14.66 0.51 -8.44
C THR A 157 -13.27 -0.12 -8.27
N ARG A 158 -13.04 -0.77 -7.13
CA ARG A 158 -11.82 -1.52 -6.87
C ARG A 158 -11.56 -2.60 -7.94
N ARG A 159 -12.61 -3.30 -8.37
CA ARG A 159 -12.53 -4.35 -9.40
C ARG A 159 -12.03 -3.78 -10.74
N ALA A 160 -12.57 -2.63 -11.18
CA ALA A 160 -12.13 -1.96 -12.39
C ALA A 160 -10.66 -1.52 -12.29
N ALA A 161 -10.26 -0.91 -11.16
CA ALA A 161 -8.88 -0.49 -10.92
C ALA A 161 -7.90 -1.69 -10.94
N GLU A 162 -8.20 -2.77 -10.23
CA GLU A 162 -7.35 -3.98 -10.18
C GLU A 162 -7.28 -4.68 -11.55
N HIS A 163 -8.39 -4.76 -12.28
CA HIS A 163 -8.41 -5.35 -13.62
C HIS A 163 -7.58 -4.53 -14.62
N THR A 164 -7.77 -3.22 -14.64
CA THR A 164 -6.98 -2.32 -15.51
C THR A 164 -5.51 -2.38 -15.16
N PHE A 165 -5.17 -2.32 -13.87
CA PHE A 165 -3.77 -2.42 -13.42
C PHE A 165 -3.10 -3.73 -13.85
N ARG A 166 -3.80 -4.86 -13.80
CA ARG A 166 -3.27 -6.14 -14.27
C ARG A 166 -2.89 -6.09 -15.75
N ARG A 167 -3.71 -5.45 -16.58
CA ARG A 167 -3.42 -5.28 -18.02
C ARG A 167 -2.23 -4.36 -18.24
N LEU A 168 -2.17 -3.23 -17.52
CA LEU A 168 -1.05 -2.28 -17.59
C LEU A 168 0.26 -2.91 -17.15
N ARG A 169 0.24 -3.67 -16.08
CA ARG A 169 1.41 -4.38 -15.58
C ARG A 169 1.99 -5.34 -16.61
N LEU A 170 1.14 -6.13 -17.27
CA LEU A 170 1.56 -7.02 -18.36
C LEU A 170 2.17 -6.24 -19.52
N ARG A 171 1.52 -5.14 -19.93
CA ARG A 171 2.00 -4.27 -21.01
C ARG A 171 3.32 -3.57 -20.67
N ALA A 172 3.52 -3.22 -19.41
CA ALA A 172 4.76 -2.62 -18.90
C ALA A 172 5.88 -3.65 -18.71
N GLY A 173 5.64 -4.95 -18.94
CA GLY A 173 6.61 -6.01 -18.68
C GLY A 173 7.02 -6.10 -17.22
N VAL A 174 6.12 -5.76 -16.29
CA VAL A 174 6.37 -5.86 -14.84
C VAL A 174 5.85 -7.19 -14.36
N LEU A 175 6.73 -8.15 -14.25
CA LEU A 175 6.44 -9.52 -13.87
C LEU A 175 7.36 -9.97 -12.74
N ARG A 176 6.89 -10.91 -11.97
CA ARG A 176 7.62 -11.55 -10.87
C ARG A 176 8.05 -12.95 -11.27
N HIS A 177 9.35 -13.25 -11.12
CA HIS A 177 9.95 -14.53 -11.51
C HIS A 177 10.60 -15.29 -10.33
N ASP A 178 10.44 -14.77 -9.10
CA ASP A 178 11.05 -15.31 -7.87
C ASP A 178 10.25 -16.47 -7.23
N GLY A 179 9.29 -17.05 -7.95
CA GLY A 179 8.46 -18.15 -7.46
C GLY A 179 7.42 -17.77 -6.39
N ALA A 180 7.33 -16.51 -5.99
CA ALA A 180 6.33 -16.09 -5.03
C ALA A 180 4.90 -16.21 -5.60
N ARG A 181 3.96 -16.57 -4.72
CA ARG A 181 2.57 -16.94 -5.07
C ARG A 181 1.82 -15.87 -5.88
N TYR A 182 2.11 -14.60 -5.65
CA TYR A 182 1.33 -13.51 -6.24
C TYR A 182 2.19 -12.63 -7.12
N GLN A 183 1.69 -12.34 -8.31
CA GLN A 183 2.24 -11.32 -9.18
C GLN A 183 2.08 -9.91 -8.59
N PRO A 184 2.87 -8.89 -9.03
CA PRO A 184 2.80 -7.52 -8.51
C PRO A 184 1.38 -6.94 -8.57
N ARG A 185 0.92 -6.27 -7.50
CA ARG A 185 -0.45 -5.79 -7.32
C ARG A 185 -0.47 -4.28 -7.03
N LEU A 186 -1.64 -3.65 -7.18
CA LEU A 186 -1.83 -2.24 -6.80
C LEU A 186 -1.42 -1.97 -5.34
N HIS A 187 -1.74 -2.88 -4.41
CA HIS A 187 -1.37 -2.71 -3.00
C HIS A 187 0.14 -2.71 -2.76
N ASP A 188 0.90 -3.33 -3.64
CA ASP A 188 2.36 -3.38 -3.54
C ASP A 188 3.01 -2.02 -3.85
N LEU A 189 2.29 -1.07 -4.50
CA LEU A 189 2.72 0.33 -4.62
C LEU A 189 2.93 1.00 -3.26
N ARG A 190 2.05 0.71 -2.30
CA ARG A 190 2.20 1.20 -0.92
C ARG A 190 3.40 0.56 -0.21
N HIS A 191 3.67 -0.70 -0.48
CA HIS A 191 4.88 -1.35 0.05
C HIS A 191 6.14 -0.72 -0.56
N ALA A 192 6.16 -0.48 -1.87
CA ALA A 192 7.26 0.22 -2.53
C ALA A 192 7.46 1.65 -2.00
N PHE A 193 6.38 2.43 -1.80
CA PHE A 193 6.46 3.73 -1.13
C PHE A 193 7.17 3.65 0.22
N SER A 194 6.77 2.70 1.06
CA SER A 194 7.31 2.57 2.41
C SER A 194 8.79 2.20 2.39
N VAL A 195 9.18 1.25 1.56
CA VAL A 195 10.57 0.82 1.40
C VAL A 195 11.44 1.94 0.82
N HIS A 196 10.98 2.62 -0.23
CA HIS A 196 11.72 3.73 -0.84
C HIS A 196 11.87 4.92 0.10
N ARG A 197 10.88 5.19 0.96
CA ARG A 197 10.99 6.21 2.00
C ARG A 197 12.06 5.86 3.04
N LEU A 198 12.09 4.61 3.50
CA LEU A 198 13.11 4.13 4.43
C LEU A 198 14.50 4.17 3.80
N LEU A 199 14.66 3.71 2.56
CA LEU A 199 15.93 3.81 1.82
C LEU A 199 16.42 5.25 1.70
N SER A 200 15.51 6.18 1.36
CA SER A 200 15.84 7.61 1.29
C SER A 200 16.34 8.14 2.63
N TRP A 201 15.70 7.78 3.74
CA TRP A 201 16.13 8.20 5.08
C TRP A 201 17.48 7.60 5.47
N TYR A 202 17.74 6.33 5.19
CA TYR A 202 19.06 5.73 5.42
C TYR A 202 20.15 6.45 4.64
N ARG A 203 19.94 6.73 3.35
CA ARG A 203 20.90 7.43 2.49
C ARG A 203 21.15 8.86 2.93
N GLN A 204 20.16 9.54 3.48
CA GLN A 204 20.26 10.89 4.02
C GLN A 204 20.86 10.94 5.43
N GLY A 205 21.21 9.80 6.02
CA GLY A 205 21.73 9.75 7.40
C GLY A 205 20.69 10.05 8.48
N ALA A 206 19.37 10.09 8.13
CA ALA A 206 18.32 10.42 9.07
C ALA A 206 18.14 9.34 10.15
N ASP A 207 17.65 9.72 11.33
CA ASP A 207 17.30 8.78 12.40
C ASP A 207 16.03 8.01 12.06
N VAL A 208 16.22 6.83 11.44
CA VAL A 208 15.12 5.96 11.00
C VAL A 208 14.29 5.46 12.18
N GLN A 209 14.90 5.21 13.34
CA GLN A 209 14.20 4.76 14.55
C GLN A 209 13.19 5.81 15.01
N ARG A 210 13.59 7.06 15.05
CA ARG A 210 12.74 8.21 15.40
C ARG A 210 11.64 8.47 14.36
N LEU A 211 11.91 8.24 13.07
CA LEU A 211 10.97 8.51 11.98
C LEU A 211 9.99 7.36 11.72
N LEU A 212 10.29 6.14 12.15
CA LEU A 212 9.46 4.97 11.92
C LEU A 212 8.03 5.08 12.52
N PRO A 213 7.84 5.59 13.75
CA PRO A 213 6.49 5.86 14.28
C PRO A 213 5.71 6.89 13.47
N GLN A 214 6.38 7.91 12.94
CA GLN A 214 5.74 8.92 12.07
C GLN A 214 5.27 8.28 10.76
N LEU A 215 6.08 7.40 10.15
CA LEU A 215 5.68 6.63 8.97
C LEU A 215 4.49 5.70 9.29
N ALA A 216 4.48 5.07 10.46
CA ALA A 216 3.37 4.22 10.89
C ALA A 216 2.06 5.02 10.99
N THR A 217 2.10 6.21 11.59
CA THR A 217 0.97 7.13 11.70
C THR A 217 0.51 7.61 10.31
N TYR A 218 1.44 8.06 9.48
CA TYR A 218 1.17 8.50 8.11
C TYR A 218 0.46 7.40 7.30
N LEU A 219 0.95 6.18 7.37
CA LEU A 219 0.35 5.02 6.72
C LEU A 219 -0.98 4.57 7.37
N GLY A 220 -1.31 5.00 8.58
CA GLY A 220 -2.46 4.52 9.34
C GLY A 220 -2.29 3.05 9.75
N HIS A 221 -1.11 2.67 10.23
CA HIS A 221 -0.87 1.39 10.86
C HIS A 221 -1.25 1.45 12.35
N VAL A 222 -2.06 0.50 12.80
CA VAL A 222 -2.47 0.41 14.22
C VAL A 222 -1.32 -0.04 15.11
N HIS A 223 -0.45 -0.91 14.58
CA HIS A 223 0.71 -1.44 15.29
C HIS A 223 1.99 -1.11 14.54
N LEU A 224 2.99 -0.62 15.25
CA LEU A 224 4.31 -0.28 14.71
C LEU A 224 4.97 -1.48 14.01
N ALA A 225 4.75 -2.69 14.51
CA ALA A 225 5.23 -3.94 13.89
C ALA A 225 4.85 -4.09 12.41
N ALA A 226 3.69 -3.52 11.99
CA ALA A 226 3.31 -3.53 10.59
C ALA A 226 4.26 -2.67 9.72
N THR A 227 4.84 -1.62 10.29
CA THR A 227 5.83 -0.75 9.61
C THR A 227 7.24 -1.32 9.75
N GLN A 228 7.60 -1.88 10.91
CA GLN A 228 8.90 -2.51 11.14
C GLN A 228 9.21 -3.63 10.14
N ARG A 229 8.18 -4.34 9.65
CA ARG A 229 8.35 -5.35 8.60
C ARG A 229 9.00 -4.83 7.32
N TYR A 230 8.91 -3.53 7.04
CA TYR A 230 9.58 -2.94 5.87
C TYR A 230 11.09 -2.88 6.00
N LEU A 231 11.64 -2.87 7.22
CA LEU A 231 13.08 -2.79 7.48
C LEU A 231 13.87 -4.00 6.95
N THR A 232 13.20 -5.13 6.73
CA THR A 232 13.83 -6.39 6.27
C THR A 232 13.32 -6.83 4.90
N MET A 233 12.67 -5.95 4.14
CA MET A 233 11.99 -6.36 2.90
C MET A 233 12.86 -6.42 1.66
N THR A 234 13.98 -5.69 1.64
CA THR A 234 14.87 -5.70 0.47
C THR A 234 16.33 -5.83 0.90
N PRO A 235 17.17 -6.49 0.07
CA PRO A 235 18.60 -6.56 0.30
C PRO A 235 19.27 -5.18 0.41
N GLU A 236 18.82 -4.22 -0.42
CA GLU A 236 19.34 -2.85 -0.42
C GLU A 236 19.10 -2.14 0.90
N LEU A 237 17.95 -2.35 1.54
CA LEU A 237 17.64 -1.79 2.87
C LEU A 237 18.53 -2.38 3.95
N LEU A 238 18.79 -3.67 3.91
CA LEU A 238 19.69 -4.35 4.82
C LEU A 238 21.13 -3.87 4.61
N GLN A 239 21.56 -3.73 3.37
CA GLN A 239 22.89 -3.22 3.02
C GLN A 239 23.12 -1.79 3.54
N GLU A 240 22.17 -0.87 3.32
CA GLU A 240 22.26 0.51 3.85
C GLU A 240 22.31 0.52 5.38
N ALA A 241 21.54 -0.35 6.03
CA ALA A 241 21.60 -0.49 7.50
C ALA A 241 22.96 -1.01 7.98
N CYS A 242 23.54 -2.02 7.32
CA CYS A 242 24.87 -2.55 7.62
C CYS A 242 25.95 -1.50 7.43
N GLN A 243 25.99 -0.78 6.31
CA GLN A 243 26.96 0.29 6.05
C GLN A 243 26.90 1.41 7.10
N ARG A 244 25.70 1.71 7.60
CA ARG A 244 25.54 2.68 8.68
C ARG A 244 26.09 2.16 10.00
N PHE A 245 25.87 0.89 10.32
CA PHE A 245 26.42 0.26 11.50
C PHE A 245 27.96 0.22 11.45
N GLU A 246 28.55 -0.14 10.31
CA GLU A 246 30.01 -0.15 10.12
C GLU A 246 30.64 1.23 10.33
N ARG A 247 30.00 2.30 9.80
CA ARG A 247 30.47 3.68 10.04
C ARG A 247 30.45 4.03 11.52
N TYR A 248 29.32 3.73 12.21
CA TYR A 248 29.18 3.99 13.63
C TYR A 248 30.21 3.20 14.46
N ALA A 249 30.39 1.91 14.18
CA ALA A 249 31.37 1.07 14.83
C ALA A 249 32.83 1.58 14.61
N GLY A 250 33.12 2.05 13.40
CA GLY A 250 34.42 2.65 13.06
C GLY A 250 34.68 3.99 13.75
N GLU A 251 33.66 4.81 14.01
CA GLU A 251 33.75 6.05 14.77
C GLU A 251 34.00 5.76 16.26
N VAL A 252 33.26 4.81 16.84
CA VAL A 252 33.42 4.39 18.25
C VAL A 252 34.80 3.77 18.51
N ALA A 253 35.37 3.06 17.52
CA ALA A 253 36.68 2.42 17.65
C ALA A 253 37.85 3.41 17.54
N ARG A 254 37.64 4.64 17.09
CA ARG A 254 38.65 5.69 16.91
C ARG A 254 38.65 6.76 18.02
N GLY A 255 37.64 6.80 18.86
CA GLY A 255 37.48 7.71 19.99
C GLY A 255 37.82 7.03 21.31
#